data_a0a59ceea595a15edc2998bd9d1b6b68
#
_entry.id   a0a59ceea595a15edc2998bd9d1b6b68
#
_cell.length_a   1.000
_cell.length_b   1.000
_cell.length_c   1.000
_cell.angle_alpha   90.00
_cell.angle_beta   90.00
_cell.angle_gamma   90.00
#
_symmetry.space_group_name_H-M   'P 1'
#
loop_
_entity.id
_entity.type
_entity.pdbx_description
1 polymer ?
#
loop_
_entity_poly.entity_id
_entity_poly.type
_entity_poly.pdbx_seq_one_letter_code
_entity_poly.pdbx_strand_id
1 'polypeptide(L)'
;MAYAPQQRAYYDADSHIMELPDFLKAYADPEIRDEIPSVSYSASVVTEDEVAVIMDQGGKHSAEHVAAQLAMGDALIENSKEIQALGAFNGPDRSAALDLLGFKKQLVFATHSVAFPFHTSSKKDPKLRYGATRAHNRHLLDFSSADDRLMGVGIVPLDNP
;
A
#
# COMPACT_ATOMS: atom_id res chain seq x y z
N MET A 1 11.14 22.98 5.83
CA MET A 1 10.82 23.24 4.40
C MET A 1 10.30 21.94 3.82
N ALA A 2 9.44 21.95 2.79
CA ALA A 2 9.04 20.70 2.16
C ALA A 2 10.23 20.02 1.47
N TYR A 3 10.30 18.69 1.48
CA TYR A 3 11.33 17.91 0.80
C TYR A 3 11.40 18.26 -0.70
N ALA A 4 10.24 18.38 -1.35
CA ALA A 4 10.13 18.88 -2.71
C ALA A 4 9.94 20.40 -2.71
N PRO A 5 10.95 21.21 -3.11
CA PRO A 5 10.87 22.67 -3.10
C PRO A 5 9.76 23.21 -4.01
N GLN A 6 9.10 24.29 -3.59
CA GLN A 6 7.93 24.84 -4.27
C GLN A 6 8.19 25.51 -5.63
N GLN A 7 9.46 25.75 -6.02
CA GLN A 7 9.80 26.45 -7.27
C GLN A 7 9.50 25.65 -8.54
N ARG A 8 9.29 24.33 -8.41
CA ARG A 8 8.88 23.46 -9.53
C ARG A 8 8.04 22.29 -9.00
N ALA A 9 7.32 21.62 -9.90
CA ALA A 9 6.57 20.43 -9.57
C ALA A 9 7.51 19.21 -9.43
N TYR A 10 7.29 18.43 -8.39
CA TYR A 10 7.96 17.14 -8.17
C TYR A 10 6.92 16.02 -8.19
N TYR A 11 7.29 14.93 -8.84
CA TYR A 11 6.46 13.73 -9.01
C TYR A 11 7.24 12.53 -8.52
N ASP A 12 6.58 11.69 -7.74
CA ASP A 12 7.15 10.44 -7.28
C ASP A 12 6.59 9.31 -8.17
N ALA A 13 7.47 8.63 -8.88
CA ALA A 13 7.12 7.58 -9.83
C ALA A 13 7.37 6.17 -9.28
N ASP A 14 7.76 6.03 -8.01
CA ASP A 14 8.15 4.76 -7.41
C ASP A 14 7.73 4.69 -5.92
N SER A 15 6.53 5.17 -5.65
CA SER A 15 5.95 5.09 -4.31
C SER A 15 5.27 3.74 -4.11
N HIS A 16 5.38 3.19 -2.90
CA HIS A 16 4.81 1.91 -2.56
C HIS A 16 3.83 2.01 -1.38
N ILE A 17 2.84 1.10 -1.34
CA ILE A 17 2.11 0.79 -0.13
C ILE A 17 2.73 -0.45 0.52
N MET A 18 2.61 -0.53 1.86
CA MET A 18 2.98 -1.71 2.65
C MET A 18 1.68 -2.43 3.03
N GLU A 19 1.34 -3.46 2.28
CA GLU A 19 0.05 -4.12 2.44
C GLU A 19 -0.05 -4.84 3.78
N LEU A 20 -1.19 -4.69 4.44
CA LEU A 20 -1.57 -5.45 5.64
C LEU A 20 -1.95 -6.91 5.28
N PRO A 21 -2.00 -7.82 6.25
CA PRO A 21 -2.22 -9.25 6.00
C PRO A 21 -3.46 -9.58 5.19
N ASP A 22 -4.51 -8.78 5.33
CA ASP A 22 -5.82 -8.98 4.69
C ASP A 22 -6.00 -8.19 3.39
N PHE A 23 -4.96 -7.54 2.88
CA PHE A 23 -5.00 -6.63 1.74
C PHE A 23 -5.82 -7.15 0.56
N LEU A 24 -5.56 -8.37 0.10
CA LEU A 24 -6.34 -8.97 -0.99
C LEU A 24 -7.68 -9.50 -0.50
N LYS A 25 -7.74 -10.11 0.69
CA LYS A 25 -8.97 -10.71 1.22
C LYS A 25 -10.08 -9.69 1.45
N ALA A 26 -9.74 -8.48 1.89
CA ALA A 26 -10.69 -7.41 2.17
C ALA A 26 -11.52 -7.03 0.94
N TYR A 27 -10.94 -7.11 -0.26
CA TYR A 27 -11.58 -6.73 -1.52
C TYR A 27 -11.87 -7.91 -2.46
N ALA A 28 -11.64 -9.14 -1.99
CA ALA A 28 -11.88 -10.35 -2.77
C ALA A 28 -13.37 -10.65 -2.93
N ASP A 29 -13.72 -11.17 -4.12
CA ASP A 29 -15.02 -11.75 -4.35
C ASP A 29 -15.27 -12.92 -3.36
N PRO A 30 -16.50 -13.11 -2.84
CA PRO A 30 -16.77 -14.09 -1.79
C PRO A 30 -16.30 -15.51 -2.14
N GLU A 31 -16.41 -15.88 -3.41
CA GLU A 31 -16.13 -17.24 -3.88
C GLU A 31 -14.65 -17.65 -3.85
N ILE A 32 -13.74 -16.67 -3.72
CA ILE A 32 -12.29 -16.92 -3.73
C ILE A 32 -11.61 -16.45 -2.46
N ARG A 33 -12.32 -15.74 -1.60
CA ARG A 33 -11.74 -15.06 -0.42
C ARG A 33 -10.96 -16.00 0.48
N ASP A 34 -11.49 -17.17 0.72
CA ASP A 34 -10.88 -18.16 1.62
C ASP A 34 -9.67 -18.87 0.99
N GLU A 35 -9.55 -18.82 -0.34
CA GLU A 35 -8.42 -19.38 -1.08
C GLU A 35 -7.23 -18.42 -1.17
N ILE A 36 -7.43 -17.12 -0.90
CA ILE A 36 -6.38 -16.12 -0.92
C ILE A 36 -5.59 -16.19 0.39
N PRO A 37 -4.26 -16.39 0.35
CA PRO A 37 -3.43 -16.34 1.54
C PRO A 37 -3.34 -14.92 2.10
N SER A 38 -2.98 -14.80 3.37
CA SER A 38 -2.54 -13.52 3.94
C SER A 38 -1.23 -13.08 3.30
N VAL A 39 -0.96 -11.78 3.31
CA VAL A 39 0.33 -11.24 2.88
C VAL A 39 1.44 -11.84 3.75
N SER A 40 2.54 -12.23 3.12
CA SER A 40 3.74 -12.76 3.81
C SER A 40 4.86 -11.73 3.80
N TYR A 41 5.49 -11.56 4.94
CA TYR A 41 6.62 -10.64 5.13
C TYR A 41 7.96 -11.37 5.20
N SER A 42 8.02 -12.67 4.95
CA SER A 42 9.22 -13.52 5.10
C SER A 42 10.42 -13.10 4.24
N ALA A 43 10.19 -12.33 3.18
CA ALA A 43 11.24 -11.77 2.32
C ALA A 43 11.40 -10.25 2.50
N SER A 44 10.90 -9.70 3.59
CA SER A 44 10.89 -8.26 3.90
C SER A 44 11.71 -7.96 5.15
N VAL A 45 12.04 -6.69 5.34
CA VAL A 45 12.58 -6.18 6.61
C VAL A 45 11.46 -5.92 7.63
N VAL A 46 10.20 -5.89 7.19
CA VAL A 46 9.03 -5.79 8.06
C VAL A 46 8.88 -7.07 8.86
N THR A 47 8.71 -6.96 10.16
CA THR A 47 8.53 -8.09 11.07
C THR A 47 7.06 -8.41 11.31
N GLU A 48 6.75 -9.67 11.60
CA GLU A 48 5.39 -10.06 11.94
C GLU A 48 4.90 -9.41 13.24
N ASP A 49 5.80 -9.12 14.19
CA ASP A 49 5.46 -8.42 15.43
C ASP A 49 5.01 -6.97 15.17
N GLU A 50 5.68 -6.24 14.28
CA GLU A 50 5.26 -4.89 13.88
C GLU A 50 3.86 -4.91 13.25
N VAL A 51 3.62 -5.88 12.38
CA VAL A 51 2.32 -6.07 11.74
C VAL A 51 1.24 -6.42 12.75
N ALA A 52 1.54 -7.32 13.70
CA ALA A 52 0.60 -7.71 14.74
C ALA A 52 0.14 -6.51 15.59
N VAL A 53 1.07 -5.63 15.98
CA VAL A 53 0.74 -4.40 16.71
C VAL A 53 -0.23 -3.52 15.91
N ILE A 54 0.00 -3.36 14.61
CA ILE A 54 -0.89 -2.57 13.74
C ILE A 54 -2.27 -3.23 13.63
N MET A 55 -2.31 -4.55 13.46
CA MET A 55 -3.58 -5.29 13.36
C MET A 55 -4.38 -5.24 14.67
N ASP A 56 -3.73 -5.32 15.83
CA ASP A 56 -4.37 -5.18 17.16
C ASP A 56 -4.95 -3.76 17.35
N GLN A 57 -4.43 -2.77 16.65
CA GLN A 57 -4.95 -1.39 16.61
C GLN A 57 -6.03 -1.19 15.52
N GLY A 58 -6.55 -2.29 14.95
CA GLY A 58 -7.58 -2.24 13.91
C GLY A 58 -7.05 -1.84 12.53
N GLY A 59 -5.82 -2.21 12.21
CA GLY A 59 -5.18 -1.93 10.93
C GLY A 59 -4.81 -0.45 10.74
N LYS A 60 -4.42 0.22 11.82
CA LYS A 60 -4.06 1.65 11.82
C LYS A 60 -2.82 1.88 12.69
N HIS A 61 -2.08 2.92 12.39
CA HIS A 61 -1.11 3.48 13.33
C HIS A 61 -1.84 4.13 14.52
N SER A 62 -1.21 4.14 15.70
CA SER A 62 -1.73 4.90 16.83
C SER A 62 -1.71 6.40 16.56
N ALA A 63 -2.55 7.16 17.26
CA ALA A 63 -2.58 8.62 17.14
C ALA A 63 -1.23 9.25 17.55
N GLU A 64 -0.55 8.67 18.53
CA GLU A 64 0.77 9.09 18.98
C GLU A 64 1.82 8.86 17.89
N HIS A 65 1.78 7.70 17.21
CA HIS A 65 2.68 7.40 16.10
C HIS A 65 2.47 8.39 14.95
N VAL A 66 1.24 8.61 14.53
CA VAL A 66 0.89 9.59 13.47
C VAL A 66 1.38 10.99 13.85
N ALA A 67 1.14 11.44 15.09
CA ALA A 67 1.59 12.74 15.55
C ALA A 67 3.12 12.87 15.54
N ALA A 68 3.83 11.81 15.94
CA ALA A 68 5.31 11.79 15.90
C ALA A 68 5.84 11.87 14.46
N GLN A 69 5.21 11.15 13.53
CA GLN A 69 5.55 11.19 12.10
C GLN A 69 5.32 12.61 11.51
N LEU A 70 4.18 13.21 11.80
CA LEU A 70 3.84 14.57 11.34
C LEU A 70 4.83 15.62 11.88
N ALA A 71 5.33 15.43 13.11
CA ALA A 71 6.30 16.34 13.72
C ALA A 71 7.69 16.30 13.05
N MET A 72 8.01 15.26 12.27
CA MET A 72 9.28 15.16 11.53
C MET A 72 9.39 16.17 10.38
N GLY A 73 8.24 16.65 9.85
CA GLY A 73 8.25 17.55 8.71
C GLY A 73 8.93 16.94 7.48
N ASP A 74 9.85 17.69 6.86
CA ASP A 74 10.59 17.22 5.67
C ASP A 74 11.59 16.09 5.96
N ALA A 75 11.98 15.89 7.22
CA ALA A 75 12.81 14.75 7.62
C ALA A 75 12.06 13.41 7.59
N LEU A 76 10.74 13.42 7.37
CA LEU A 76 9.91 12.22 7.25
C LEU A 76 10.47 11.23 6.22
N ILE A 77 10.94 11.73 5.07
CA ILE A 77 11.43 10.88 3.97
C ILE A 77 12.68 10.06 4.34
N GLU A 78 13.48 10.55 5.26
CA GLU A 78 14.70 9.86 5.69
C GLU A 78 14.47 8.94 6.90
N ASN A 79 13.53 9.30 7.78
CA ASN A 79 13.37 8.68 9.08
C ASN A 79 12.14 7.77 9.20
N SER A 80 11.24 7.79 8.23
CA SER A 80 10.02 6.99 8.25
C SER A 80 10.03 6.02 7.06
N LYS A 81 10.13 4.73 7.36
CA LYS A 81 10.34 3.68 6.35
C LYS A 81 9.38 2.52 6.55
N GLU A 82 9.19 1.76 5.48
CA GLU A 82 8.45 0.50 5.45
C GLU A 82 7.05 0.67 6.06
N ILE A 83 6.61 -0.33 6.82
CA ILE A 83 5.28 -0.35 7.43
C ILE A 83 5.07 0.74 8.49
N GLN A 84 6.14 1.31 9.03
CA GLN A 84 6.09 2.41 10.00
C GLN A 84 5.93 3.78 9.34
N ALA A 85 6.06 3.87 8.01
CA ALA A 85 5.95 5.14 7.32
C ALA A 85 4.53 5.75 7.41
N LEU A 86 4.45 7.07 7.53
CA LEU A 86 3.17 7.78 7.50
C LEU A 86 2.45 7.49 6.17
N GLY A 87 1.27 6.89 6.27
CA GLY A 87 0.49 6.49 5.11
C GLY A 87 1.04 5.26 4.36
N ALA A 88 1.81 4.39 5.04
CA ALA A 88 2.31 3.14 4.45
C ALA A 88 1.18 2.29 3.87
N PHE A 89 0.03 2.19 4.58
CA PHE A 89 -1.15 1.40 4.22
C PHE A 89 -2.47 2.17 4.38
N ASN A 90 -2.42 3.44 4.77
CA ASN A 90 -3.59 4.28 5.01
C ASN A 90 -3.59 5.50 4.08
N GLY A 91 -4.61 5.64 3.23
CA GLY A 91 -4.69 6.70 2.23
C GLY A 91 -4.77 8.12 2.83
N PRO A 92 -5.62 8.39 3.83
CA PRO A 92 -5.66 9.70 4.51
C PRO A 92 -4.32 10.11 5.13
N ASP A 93 -3.60 9.19 5.78
CA ASP A 93 -2.26 9.47 6.31
C ASP A 93 -1.23 9.72 5.20
N ARG A 94 -1.39 9.04 4.05
CA ARG A 94 -0.57 9.29 2.86
C ARG A 94 -0.80 10.69 2.29
N SER A 95 -2.03 11.18 2.30
CA SER A 95 -2.35 12.56 1.92
C SER A 95 -1.60 13.57 2.80
N ALA A 96 -1.59 13.36 4.12
CA ALA A 96 -0.83 14.19 5.06
C ALA A 96 0.69 14.13 4.80
N ALA A 97 1.23 12.95 4.48
CA ALA A 97 2.64 12.81 4.08
C ALA A 97 2.97 13.60 2.81
N LEU A 98 2.06 13.61 1.81
CA LEU A 98 2.24 14.40 0.58
C LEU A 98 2.29 15.90 0.86
N ASP A 99 1.50 16.39 1.82
CA ASP A 99 1.53 17.80 2.23
C ASP A 99 2.88 18.18 2.84
N LEU A 100 3.44 17.31 3.67
CA LEU A 100 4.77 17.53 4.27
C LEU A 100 5.89 17.46 3.23
N LEU A 101 5.85 16.49 2.34
CA LEU A 101 6.91 16.24 1.37
C LEU A 101 6.82 17.16 0.15
N GLY A 102 5.64 17.67 -0.18
CA GLY A 102 5.43 18.62 -1.28
C GLY A 102 5.33 18.00 -2.67
N PHE A 103 5.11 16.68 -2.79
CA PHE A 103 4.90 16.03 -4.08
C PHE A 103 3.56 16.45 -4.71
N LYS A 104 3.57 16.63 -6.01
CA LYS A 104 2.37 16.99 -6.79
C LYS A 104 1.55 15.76 -7.18
N LYS A 105 2.20 14.63 -7.41
CA LYS A 105 1.56 13.33 -7.63
C LYS A 105 2.51 12.19 -7.27
N GLN A 106 1.92 11.05 -6.93
CA GLN A 106 2.61 9.78 -6.74
C GLN A 106 1.97 8.68 -7.57
N LEU A 107 2.78 7.89 -8.28
CA LEU A 107 2.39 6.56 -8.73
C LEU A 107 2.57 5.59 -7.55
N VAL A 108 1.51 4.87 -7.21
CA VAL A 108 1.49 3.99 -6.03
C VAL A 108 1.41 2.54 -6.45
N PHE A 109 2.43 1.78 -6.10
CA PHE A 109 2.55 0.34 -6.36
C PHE A 109 2.29 -0.47 -5.10
N ALA A 110 1.83 -1.70 -5.25
CA ALA A 110 1.87 -2.69 -4.19
C ALA A 110 3.30 -3.24 -4.03
N THR A 111 3.64 -3.75 -2.83
CA THR A 111 4.97 -4.28 -2.50
C THR A 111 4.95 -5.81 -2.40
N HIS A 112 4.11 -6.35 -1.53
CA HIS A 112 4.14 -7.77 -1.15
C HIS A 112 3.15 -8.62 -1.93
N SER A 113 1.93 -8.13 -2.12
CA SER A 113 0.83 -8.93 -2.68
C SER A 113 0.80 -8.99 -4.20
N VAL A 114 1.53 -8.13 -4.89
CA VAL A 114 1.52 -8.03 -6.35
C VAL A 114 1.93 -9.33 -7.04
N ALA A 115 2.78 -10.12 -6.42
CA ALA A 115 3.25 -11.39 -6.99
C ALA A 115 2.21 -12.51 -6.91
N PHE A 116 1.25 -12.46 -5.97
CA PHE A 116 0.31 -13.56 -5.74
C PHE A 116 -0.53 -13.95 -6.98
N PRO A 117 -1.13 -13.02 -7.75
CA PRO A 117 -1.87 -13.38 -8.97
C PRO A 117 -1.04 -14.11 -10.01
N PHE A 118 0.28 -13.98 -9.95
CA PHE A 118 1.23 -14.62 -10.88
C PHE A 118 1.92 -15.86 -10.29
N HIS A 119 1.65 -16.21 -9.03
CA HIS A 119 2.22 -17.37 -8.39
C HIS A 119 1.77 -18.67 -9.06
N THR A 120 2.59 -19.72 -8.99
CA THR A 120 2.34 -21.00 -9.67
C THR A 120 0.98 -21.63 -9.29
N SER A 121 0.55 -21.49 -8.03
CA SER A 121 -0.75 -21.99 -7.57
C SER A 121 -1.92 -21.22 -8.16
N SER A 122 -1.86 -19.90 -8.20
CA SER A 122 -2.91 -19.07 -8.78
C SER A 122 -2.96 -19.14 -10.31
N LYS A 123 -1.82 -19.42 -10.97
CA LYS A 123 -1.80 -19.63 -12.43
C LYS A 123 -2.56 -20.86 -12.88
N LYS A 124 -2.73 -21.87 -12.02
CA LYS A 124 -3.48 -23.09 -12.33
C LYS A 124 -4.99 -22.89 -12.27
N ASP A 125 -5.45 -21.90 -11.53
CA ASP A 125 -6.85 -21.54 -11.42
C ASP A 125 -7.07 -20.10 -11.92
N PRO A 126 -7.61 -19.94 -13.14
CA PRO A 126 -7.92 -18.63 -13.68
C PRO A 126 -8.88 -17.82 -12.80
N LYS A 127 -9.86 -18.48 -12.15
CA LYS A 127 -10.83 -17.79 -11.28
C LYS A 127 -10.12 -17.13 -10.09
N LEU A 128 -9.24 -17.87 -9.42
CA LEU A 128 -8.44 -17.36 -8.31
C LEU A 128 -7.51 -16.22 -8.77
N ARG A 129 -6.80 -16.44 -9.88
CA ARG A 129 -5.85 -15.48 -10.44
C ARG A 129 -6.50 -14.14 -10.79
N TYR A 130 -7.56 -14.17 -11.60
CA TYR A 130 -8.26 -12.94 -12.00
C TYR A 130 -9.04 -12.32 -10.84
N GLY A 131 -9.54 -13.12 -9.92
CA GLY A 131 -10.20 -12.65 -8.71
C GLY A 131 -9.25 -11.93 -7.77
N ALA A 132 -8.06 -12.46 -7.55
CA ALA A 132 -7.01 -11.80 -6.76
C ALA A 132 -6.54 -10.49 -7.44
N THR A 133 -6.44 -10.48 -8.77
CA THR A 133 -6.15 -9.26 -9.54
C THR A 133 -7.22 -8.19 -9.34
N ARG A 134 -8.49 -8.56 -9.40
CA ARG A 134 -9.58 -7.61 -9.12
C ARG A 134 -9.54 -7.08 -7.69
N ALA A 135 -9.26 -7.95 -6.72
CA ALA A 135 -9.12 -7.55 -5.32
C ALA A 135 -7.99 -6.53 -5.14
N HIS A 136 -6.81 -6.80 -5.71
CA HIS A 136 -5.68 -5.88 -5.73
C HIS A 136 -6.07 -4.51 -6.31
N ASN A 137 -6.66 -4.49 -7.49
CA ASN A 137 -6.99 -3.24 -8.17
C ASN A 137 -8.07 -2.44 -7.43
N ARG A 138 -9.04 -3.12 -6.79
CA ARG A 138 -10.05 -2.46 -5.94
C ARG A 138 -9.43 -1.82 -4.71
N HIS A 139 -8.52 -2.52 -4.04
CA HIS A 139 -7.82 -1.98 -2.86
C HIS A 139 -6.96 -0.77 -3.22
N LEU A 140 -6.18 -0.88 -4.30
CA LEU A 140 -5.37 0.25 -4.78
C LEU A 140 -6.22 1.47 -5.17
N LEU A 141 -7.37 1.24 -5.78
CA LEU A 141 -8.32 2.30 -6.12
C LEU A 141 -8.87 2.98 -4.86
N ASP A 142 -9.27 2.20 -3.86
CA ASP A 142 -9.78 2.72 -2.57
C ASP A 142 -8.71 3.53 -1.85
N PHE A 143 -7.51 2.99 -1.68
CA PHE A 143 -6.37 3.71 -1.11
C PHE A 143 -6.11 5.05 -1.82
N SER A 144 -6.11 5.04 -3.16
CA SER A 144 -5.83 6.23 -3.96
C SER A 144 -6.99 7.22 -3.99
N SER A 145 -8.21 6.81 -3.66
CA SER A 145 -9.37 7.71 -3.59
C SER A 145 -9.29 8.75 -2.47
N ALA A 146 -8.38 8.56 -1.53
CA ALA A 146 -8.17 9.48 -0.41
C ALA A 146 -7.60 10.85 -0.83
N ASP A 147 -6.91 10.91 -1.98
CA ASP A 147 -6.30 12.15 -2.47
C ASP A 147 -6.08 12.07 -4.00
N ASP A 148 -6.47 13.09 -4.74
CA ASP A 148 -6.30 13.18 -6.20
C ASP A 148 -4.84 13.15 -6.68
N ARG A 149 -3.89 13.33 -5.76
CA ARG A 149 -2.44 13.21 -6.03
C ARG A 149 -1.97 11.77 -6.07
N LEU A 150 -2.74 10.81 -5.54
CA LEU A 150 -2.42 9.39 -5.52
C LEU A 150 -2.94 8.71 -6.78
N MET A 151 -2.10 7.97 -7.45
CA MET A 151 -2.42 7.24 -8.68
C MET A 151 -2.03 5.77 -8.52
N GLY A 152 -3.00 4.94 -8.12
CA GLY A 152 -2.77 3.50 -7.95
C GLY A 152 -2.46 2.80 -9.28
N VAL A 153 -1.41 2.01 -9.28
CA VAL A 153 -1.01 1.21 -10.45
C VAL A 153 -1.66 -0.16 -10.39
N GLY A 154 -2.63 -0.38 -11.26
CA GLY A 154 -3.30 -1.66 -11.40
C GLY A 154 -2.43 -2.72 -12.08
N ILE A 155 -2.77 -3.98 -11.84
CA ILE A 155 -2.15 -5.14 -12.49
C ILE A 155 -3.15 -5.84 -13.40
N VAL A 156 -2.67 -6.45 -14.48
CA VAL A 156 -3.49 -7.18 -15.45
C VAL A 156 -2.76 -8.45 -15.88
N PRO A 157 -3.31 -9.66 -15.62
CA PRO A 157 -2.83 -10.87 -16.25
C PRO A 157 -3.17 -10.87 -17.75
N LEU A 158 -2.21 -11.22 -18.60
CA LEU A 158 -2.34 -11.16 -20.06
C LEU A 158 -2.41 -12.53 -20.74
N ASP A 159 -2.54 -13.60 -19.99
CA ASP A 159 -2.53 -14.98 -20.49
C ASP A 159 -3.89 -15.48 -20.99
N ASN A 160 -4.95 -14.72 -20.78
CA ASN A 160 -6.29 -14.96 -21.35
C ASN A 160 -6.99 -13.60 -21.51
N PRO A 161 -6.70 -12.85 -22.59
CA PRO A 161 -7.28 -11.53 -22.86
C PRO A 161 -8.77 -11.59 -23.20
#